data_03b9fefb36ad50b45f058a26e72f871c
#
_entry.id   03b9fefb36ad50b45f058a26e72f871c
#
_cell.length_a   1.000
_cell.length_b   1.000
_cell.length_c   1.000
_cell.angle_alpha   90.00
_cell.angle_beta   90.00
_cell.angle_gamma   90.00
#
_symmetry.space_group_name_H-M   'P 1'
#
loop_
_entity.id
_entity.type
_entity.pdbx_description
1 polymer ?
#
loop_
_entity_poly.entity_id
_entity_poly.type
_entity_poly.pdbx_seq_one_letter_code
_entity_poly.pdbx_strand_id
1 'polypeptide(L)'
;MLKSKLKTVFVSLIFCSAFFAKAEHPDKSNLTEVYDPKPMIMHHVLNSHEWHLFDYKDSEEKLHPVSITLPIILITEGNIDVFLSSDFKHGQVAVEKGNRKYILDEHGHIEEVNGASVINISITKNVASMLISVLL
;
A
#
# COMPACT_ATOMS: atom_id res chain seq x y z
N MET A 1 -6.10 52.72 -2.31
CA MET A 1 -5.18 51.58 -2.26
C MET A 1 -5.85 50.22 -2.02
N LEU A 2 -6.86 50.11 -1.17
CA LEU A 2 -7.54 48.83 -0.88
C LEU A 2 -8.31 48.25 -2.07
N LYS A 3 -9.00 49.08 -2.86
CA LYS A 3 -9.79 48.70 -4.06
C LYS A 3 -8.90 48.13 -5.20
N SER A 4 -7.65 48.59 -5.31
CA SER A 4 -6.69 48.06 -6.31
C SER A 4 -6.20 46.68 -5.93
N LYS A 5 -5.84 46.43 -4.68
CA LYS A 5 -5.40 45.12 -4.16
C LYS A 5 -6.51 44.06 -4.22
N LEU A 6 -7.76 44.47 -4.00
CA LEU A 6 -8.92 43.61 -4.10
C LEU A 6 -9.15 43.15 -5.56
N LYS A 7 -8.96 44.02 -6.57
CA LYS A 7 -9.04 43.63 -7.98
C LYS A 7 -7.94 42.64 -8.39
N THR A 8 -6.73 42.84 -7.89
CA THR A 8 -5.60 41.91 -8.19
C THR A 8 -5.83 40.54 -7.62
N VAL A 9 -6.37 40.42 -6.39
CA VAL A 9 -6.72 39.15 -5.77
C VAL A 9 -7.83 38.42 -6.54
N PHE A 10 -8.85 39.18 -7.01
CA PHE A 10 -9.97 38.62 -7.78
C PHE A 10 -9.51 38.09 -9.15
N VAL A 11 -8.63 38.80 -9.84
CA VAL A 11 -8.07 38.38 -11.14
C VAL A 11 -7.18 37.18 -10.96
N SER A 12 -6.37 37.08 -9.89
CA SER A 12 -5.56 35.92 -9.56
C SER A 12 -6.40 34.66 -9.26
N LEU A 13 -7.55 34.84 -8.58
CA LEU A 13 -8.46 33.73 -8.27
C LEU A 13 -9.13 33.17 -9.52
N ILE A 14 -9.51 34.03 -10.47
CA ILE A 14 -10.12 33.65 -11.75
C ILE A 14 -9.09 32.93 -12.64
N PHE A 15 -7.82 33.36 -12.61
CA PHE A 15 -6.76 32.69 -13.37
C PHE A 15 -6.41 31.30 -12.84
N CYS A 16 -6.52 31.10 -11.53
CA CYS A 16 -6.30 29.78 -10.91
C CYS A 16 -7.43 28.79 -11.27
N SER A 17 -8.66 29.24 -11.45
CA SER A 17 -9.79 28.38 -11.83
C SER A 17 -9.76 27.91 -13.29
N ALA A 18 -9.06 28.62 -14.18
CA ALA A 18 -8.94 28.25 -15.60
C ALA A 18 -7.99 27.06 -15.85
N PHE A 19 -7.13 26.71 -14.89
CA PHE A 19 -6.24 25.55 -15.00
C PHE A 19 -6.89 24.20 -14.61
N PHE A 20 -8.10 24.21 -14.05
CA PHE A 20 -8.79 22.98 -13.64
C PHE A 20 -9.76 22.42 -14.69
N ALA A 21 -9.85 23.00 -15.87
CA ALA A 21 -10.75 22.53 -16.92
C ALA A 21 -9.97 21.92 -18.08
N LYS A 22 -9.59 20.67 -17.98
CA LYS A 22 -9.62 19.62 -19.01
C LYS A 22 -9.01 18.32 -18.49
N ALA A 23 -9.78 17.56 -17.76
CA ALA A 23 -9.60 16.10 -17.76
C ALA A 23 -10.39 15.59 -18.98
N GLU A 24 -9.75 15.46 -20.12
CA GLU A 24 -10.30 14.66 -21.22
C GLU A 24 -10.35 13.21 -20.72
N HIS A 25 -11.57 12.70 -20.56
CA HIS A 25 -11.76 11.27 -20.43
C HIS A 25 -11.28 10.63 -21.74
N PRO A 26 -10.34 9.68 -21.71
CA PRO A 26 -10.00 8.93 -22.90
C PRO A 26 -11.25 8.19 -23.37
N ASP A 27 -11.55 8.36 -24.66
CA ASP A 27 -12.66 7.73 -25.34
C ASP A 27 -12.56 6.19 -25.20
N LYS A 28 -13.59 5.58 -24.63
CA LYS A 28 -13.64 4.13 -24.31
C LYS A 28 -13.83 3.23 -25.52
N SER A 29 -13.65 3.73 -26.73
CA SER A 29 -14.10 3.02 -27.96
C SER A 29 -13.13 2.00 -28.55
N ASN A 30 -11.91 1.82 -28.02
CA ASN A 30 -10.91 0.92 -28.63
C ASN A 30 -10.11 0.04 -27.65
N LEU A 31 -10.60 -0.24 -26.46
CA LEU A 31 -9.93 -1.17 -25.55
C LEU A 31 -10.62 -2.54 -25.61
N THR A 32 -10.03 -3.46 -26.36
CA THR A 32 -10.42 -4.87 -26.40
C THR A 32 -10.05 -5.63 -25.12
N GLU A 33 -9.28 -5.04 -24.23
CA GLU A 33 -9.11 -5.46 -22.84
C GLU A 33 -9.46 -4.29 -21.94
N VAL A 34 -10.52 -4.46 -21.14
CA VAL A 34 -10.87 -3.49 -20.10
C VAL A 34 -9.78 -3.57 -19.02
N TYR A 35 -8.80 -2.66 -19.09
CA TYR A 35 -7.83 -2.51 -18.01
C TYR A 35 -8.59 -2.16 -16.72
N ASP A 36 -8.62 -3.09 -15.77
CA ASP A 36 -9.15 -2.85 -14.43
C ASP A 36 -8.02 -2.32 -13.53
N PRO A 37 -8.00 -1.03 -13.18
CA PRO A 37 -6.97 -0.46 -12.33
C PRO A 37 -7.14 -0.86 -10.85
N LYS A 38 -8.27 -1.49 -10.47
CA LYS A 38 -8.56 -1.81 -9.07
C LYS A 38 -7.51 -2.70 -8.42
N PRO A 39 -7.03 -3.81 -9.03
CA PRO A 39 -6.01 -4.64 -8.42
C PRO A 39 -4.72 -3.85 -8.13
N MET A 40 -4.29 -3.02 -9.07
CA MET A 40 -3.10 -2.19 -8.92
C MET A 40 -3.26 -1.17 -7.79
N ILE A 41 -4.38 -0.44 -7.77
CA ILE A 41 -4.67 0.56 -6.74
C ILE A 41 -4.77 -0.11 -5.37
N MET A 42 -5.48 -1.22 -5.28
CA MET A 42 -5.66 -1.95 -4.02
C MET A 42 -4.31 -2.44 -3.48
N HIS A 43 -3.44 -2.97 -4.32
CA HIS A 43 -2.10 -3.40 -3.92
C HIS A 43 -1.26 -2.26 -3.32
N HIS A 44 -1.39 -1.04 -3.84
CA HIS A 44 -0.65 0.11 -3.32
C HIS A 44 -1.30 0.77 -2.09
N VAL A 45 -2.63 0.68 -1.96
CA VAL A 45 -3.40 1.34 -0.89
C VAL A 45 -3.56 0.45 0.34
N LEU A 46 -3.63 -0.86 0.16
CA LEU A 46 -3.77 -1.79 1.27
C LEU A 46 -2.63 -1.64 2.28
N ASN A 47 -2.98 -1.71 3.53
CA ASN A 47 -2.06 -1.62 4.66
C ASN A 47 -1.26 -2.93 4.77
N SER A 48 -0.32 -3.11 3.87
CA SER A 48 0.46 -4.35 3.75
C SER A 48 1.57 -4.44 4.81
N HIS A 49 2.02 -5.67 5.06
CA HIS A 49 3.16 -5.98 5.91
C HIS A 49 4.50 -5.90 5.15
N GLU A 50 4.47 -5.38 3.93
CA GLU A 50 5.63 -5.14 3.09
C GLU A 50 5.57 -3.72 2.54
N TRP A 51 6.67 -3.00 2.64
CA TRP A 51 6.78 -1.64 2.13
C TRP A 51 7.56 -1.64 0.83
N HIS A 52 6.83 -1.70 -0.29
CA HIS A 52 7.40 -1.54 -1.62
C HIS A 52 7.92 -0.10 -1.77
N LEU A 53 9.19 0.05 -2.15
CA LEU A 53 9.84 1.34 -2.35
C LEU A 53 9.85 1.74 -3.82
N PHE A 54 10.43 0.90 -4.67
CA PHE A 54 10.55 1.11 -6.11
C PHE A 54 10.90 -0.18 -6.84
N ASP A 55 10.72 -0.18 -8.16
CA ASP A 55 11.20 -1.23 -9.04
C ASP A 55 12.43 -0.76 -9.80
N TYR A 56 13.44 -1.60 -9.94
CA TYR A 56 14.54 -1.35 -10.85
C TYR A 56 14.55 -2.38 -11.97
N LYS A 57 15.05 -1.98 -13.15
CA LYS A 57 15.28 -2.88 -14.28
C LYS A 57 16.71 -3.38 -14.27
N ASP A 58 16.89 -4.65 -14.47
CA ASP A 58 18.21 -5.22 -14.70
C ASP A 58 18.63 -5.08 -16.17
N SER A 59 19.80 -5.62 -16.51
CA SER A 59 20.34 -5.60 -17.88
C SER A 59 19.49 -6.36 -18.90
N GLU A 60 18.56 -7.19 -18.46
CA GLU A 60 17.64 -7.98 -19.27
C GLU A 60 16.23 -7.33 -19.35
N GLU A 61 16.10 -6.06 -18.93
CA GLU A 61 14.84 -5.31 -18.80
C GLU A 61 13.82 -5.93 -17.83
N LYS A 62 14.23 -6.86 -16.98
CA LYS A 62 13.37 -7.47 -15.99
C LYS A 62 13.20 -6.55 -14.79
N LEU A 63 11.95 -6.35 -14.36
CA LEU A 63 11.61 -5.56 -13.17
C LEU A 63 11.89 -6.37 -11.90
N HIS A 64 12.63 -5.75 -10.99
CA HIS A 64 12.90 -6.27 -9.65
C HIS A 64 12.34 -5.31 -8.61
N PRO A 65 11.38 -5.73 -7.79
CA PRO A 65 10.84 -4.91 -6.71
C PRO A 65 11.84 -4.80 -5.56
N VAL A 66 11.99 -3.59 -5.07
CA VAL A 66 12.74 -3.31 -3.83
C VAL A 66 11.74 -2.98 -2.73
N SER A 67 11.68 -3.85 -1.74
CA SER A 67 10.73 -3.74 -0.64
C SER A 67 11.44 -3.89 0.70
N ILE A 68 10.93 -3.18 1.71
CA ILE A 68 11.31 -3.37 3.11
C ILE A 68 10.34 -4.35 3.74
N THR A 69 10.86 -5.43 4.29
CA THR A 69 10.08 -6.39 5.07
C THR A 69 9.80 -5.83 6.46
N LEU A 70 8.55 -5.94 6.91
CA LEU A 70 8.12 -5.43 8.18
C LEU A 70 7.90 -6.58 9.18
N PRO A 71 8.11 -6.34 10.48
CA PRO A 71 7.88 -7.37 11.50
C PRO A 71 6.39 -7.65 11.67
N ILE A 72 6.08 -8.92 11.65
CA ILE A 72 4.75 -9.47 11.95
C ILE A 72 4.76 -9.93 13.39
N ILE A 73 3.78 -9.49 14.17
CA ILE A 73 3.60 -9.82 15.57
C ILE A 73 2.16 -10.29 15.76
N LEU A 74 2.00 -11.56 16.08
CA LEU A 74 0.70 -12.20 16.24
C LEU A 74 0.53 -12.71 17.67
N ILE A 75 -0.67 -12.60 18.18
CA ILE A 75 -1.06 -13.24 19.44
C ILE A 75 -2.14 -14.26 19.14
N THR A 76 -1.82 -15.52 19.38
CA THR A 76 -2.72 -16.65 19.13
C THR A 76 -2.76 -17.54 20.36
N GLU A 77 -3.94 -17.74 20.94
CA GLU A 77 -4.15 -18.54 22.16
C GLU A 77 -3.23 -18.14 23.32
N GLY A 78 -2.96 -16.85 23.48
CA GLY A 78 -2.08 -16.31 24.53
C GLY A 78 -0.59 -16.42 24.27
N ASN A 79 -0.17 -16.98 23.13
CA ASN A 79 1.22 -17.02 22.71
C ASN A 79 1.53 -15.89 21.72
N ILE A 80 2.75 -15.36 21.81
CA ILE A 80 3.23 -14.31 20.91
C ILE A 80 4.19 -14.94 19.90
N ASP A 81 3.87 -14.79 18.62
CA ASP A 81 4.73 -15.20 17.51
C ASP A 81 5.25 -13.99 16.76
N VAL A 82 6.55 -13.93 16.54
CA VAL A 82 7.22 -12.83 15.82
C VAL A 82 8.04 -13.40 14.66
N PHE A 83 7.86 -12.81 13.48
CA PHE A 83 8.62 -13.18 12.28
C PHE A 83 8.56 -12.04 11.25
N LEU A 84 9.24 -12.17 10.12
CA LEU A 84 9.24 -11.15 9.07
C LEU A 84 8.20 -11.46 8.00
N SER A 85 7.67 -10.41 7.37
CA SER A 85 6.72 -10.56 6.27
C SER A 85 7.30 -11.32 5.08
N SER A 86 8.64 -11.29 4.88
CA SER A 86 9.33 -12.09 3.87
C SER A 86 9.17 -13.59 4.02
N ASP A 87 8.87 -14.08 5.24
CA ASP A 87 8.74 -15.51 5.51
C ASP A 87 7.52 -16.10 4.78
N PHE A 88 6.51 -15.29 4.48
CA PHE A 88 5.38 -15.68 3.63
C PHE A 88 5.71 -15.79 2.13
N LYS A 89 6.88 -15.33 1.68
CA LYS A 89 7.28 -15.30 0.26
C LYS A 89 6.16 -14.76 -0.65
N HIS A 90 5.69 -13.57 -0.36
CA HIS A 90 4.57 -12.91 -1.04
C HIS A 90 3.24 -13.70 -0.97
N GLY A 91 2.97 -14.38 0.14
CA GLY A 91 1.75 -15.17 0.35
C GLY A 91 1.78 -16.58 -0.25
N GLN A 92 2.91 -17.00 -0.84
CA GLN A 92 3.03 -18.32 -1.47
C GLN A 92 3.32 -19.45 -0.48
N VAL A 93 3.80 -19.12 0.70
CA VAL A 93 4.23 -20.09 1.70
C VAL A 93 3.59 -19.78 3.05
N ALA A 94 3.11 -20.82 3.72
CA ALA A 94 2.65 -20.69 5.10
C ALA A 94 3.85 -20.66 6.06
N VAL A 95 3.74 -19.84 7.11
CA VAL A 95 4.77 -19.71 8.15
C VAL A 95 4.41 -20.58 9.34
N GLU A 96 5.34 -21.45 9.75
CA GLU A 96 5.17 -22.35 10.89
C GLU A 96 5.89 -21.78 12.11
N LYS A 97 5.18 -21.70 13.24
CA LYS A 97 5.72 -21.29 14.55
C LYS A 97 5.24 -22.28 15.62
N GLY A 98 6.13 -23.18 16.00
CA GLY A 98 5.76 -24.29 16.89
C GLY A 98 4.64 -25.14 16.29
N ASN A 99 3.50 -25.22 16.96
CA ASN A 99 2.34 -25.99 16.52
C ASN A 99 1.36 -25.16 15.65
N ARG A 100 1.66 -23.88 15.43
CA ARG A 100 0.77 -22.96 14.68
C ARG A 100 1.30 -22.73 13.29
N LYS A 101 0.38 -22.60 12.35
CA LYS A 101 0.67 -22.37 10.94
C LYS A 101 -0.16 -21.21 10.44
N TYR A 102 0.50 -20.19 9.92
CA TYR A 102 -0.10 -18.97 9.44
C TYR A 102 -0.08 -18.87 7.93
N ILE A 103 -1.17 -18.42 7.35
CA ILE A 103 -1.31 -18.13 5.92
C ILE A 103 -1.70 -16.67 5.73
N LEU A 104 -1.37 -16.14 4.56
CA LEU A 104 -1.80 -14.82 4.12
C LEU A 104 -2.96 -15.03 3.13
N ASP A 105 -4.12 -14.43 3.40
CA ASP A 105 -5.27 -14.49 2.51
C ASP A 105 -5.10 -13.54 1.30
N GLU A 106 -6.04 -13.61 0.35
CA GLU A 106 -6.06 -12.75 -0.86
C GLU A 106 -6.19 -11.25 -0.54
N HIS A 107 -6.64 -10.92 0.66
CA HIS A 107 -6.82 -9.54 1.13
C HIS A 107 -5.64 -9.06 1.98
N GLY A 108 -4.63 -9.90 2.21
CA GLY A 108 -3.47 -9.59 3.03
C GLY A 108 -3.71 -9.74 4.54
N HIS A 109 -4.78 -10.43 4.96
CA HIS A 109 -4.97 -10.78 6.36
C HIS A 109 -4.22 -12.06 6.70
N ILE A 110 -3.77 -12.16 7.94
CA ILE A 110 -3.06 -13.33 8.44
C ILE A 110 -4.03 -14.16 9.23
N GLU A 111 -4.16 -15.42 8.83
CA GLU A 111 -5.03 -16.41 9.48
C GLU A 111 -4.23 -17.60 9.95
N GLU A 112 -4.68 -18.24 11.03
CA GLU A 112 -4.15 -19.50 11.51
C GLU A 112 -4.94 -20.65 10.85
N VAL A 113 -4.21 -21.64 10.29
CA VAL A 113 -4.77 -22.71 9.44
C VAL A 113 -5.82 -23.56 10.17
N ASN A 114 -5.66 -23.78 11.48
CA ASN A 114 -6.61 -24.58 12.28
C ASN A 114 -7.81 -23.76 12.79
N GLY A 115 -7.88 -22.46 12.41
CA GLY A 115 -9.01 -21.60 12.75
C GLY A 115 -8.91 -20.96 14.14
N ALA A 116 -7.73 -20.96 14.78
CA ALA A 116 -7.54 -20.22 16.02
C ALA A 116 -7.65 -18.72 15.79
N SER A 117 -8.22 -18.01 16.75
CA SER A 117 -8.35 -16.54 16.69
C SER A 117 -6.97 -15.90 16.75
N VAL A 118 -6.64 -15.07 15.75
CA VAL A 118 -5.38 -14.36 15.64
C VAL A 118 -5.61 -12.87 15.92
N ILE A 119 -4.89 -12.32 16.90
CA ILE A 119 -4.82 -10.88 17.12
C ILE A 119 -3.54 -10.39 16.45
N ASN A 120 -3.68 -9.59 15.41
CA ASN A 120 -2.57 -9.05 14.63
C ASN A 120 -2.20 -7.65 15.16
N ILE A 121 -1.01 -7.53 15.76
CA ILE A 121 -0.43 -6.27 16.22
C ILE A 121 0.86 -5.92 15.47
N SER A 122 0.97 -6.42 14.26
CA SER A 122 2.14 -6.25 13.40
C SER A 122 2.38 -4.80 13.02
N ILE A 123 3.64 -4.48 12.70
CA ILE A 123 3.99 -3.19 12.10
C ILE A 123 3.67 -3.26 10.62
N THR A 124 2.65 -2.52 10.22
CA THR A 124 2.26 -2.36 8.82
C THR A 124 2.95 -1.17 8.18
N LYS A 125 2.88 -1.07 6.87
CA LYS A 125 3.43 0.07 6.09
C LYS A 125 2.99 1.43 6.65
N ASN A 126 1.71 1.57 7.01
CA ASN A 126 1.17 2.84 7.53
C ASN A 126 1.72 3.14 8.93
N VAL A 127 1.84 2.13 9.79
CA VAL A 127 2.46 2.29 11.12
C VAL A 127 3.92 2.66 10.99
N ALA A 128 4.67 1.99 10.11
CA ALA A 128 6.09 2.28 9.87
C ALA A 128 6.30 3.72 9.35
N SER A 129 5.50 4.17 8.37
CA SER A 129 5.59 5.53 7.85
C SER A 129 5.24 6.59 8.89
N MET A 130 4.25 6.33 9.74
CA MET A 130 3.88 7.20 10.85
C MET A 130 5.02 7.30 11.88
N LEU A 131 5.64 6.19 12.26
CA LEU A 131 6.77 6.18 13.19
C LEU A 131 7.96 6.98 12.64
N ILE A 132 8.29 6.82 11.36
CA ILE A 132 9.36 7.60 10.71
C ILE A 132 9.02 9.08 10.71
N SER A 133 7.79 9.47 10.41
CA SER A 133 7.34 10.86 10.41
C SER A 133 7.43 11.53 11.79
N VAL A 134 7.31 10.76 12.87
CA VAL A 134 7.45 11.27 14.24
C VAL A 134 8.93 11.41 14.66
N LEU A 135 9.82 10.59 14.08
CA LEU A 135 11.25 10.60 14.40
C LEU A 135 12.04 11.65 13.63
N LEU A 136 11.54 12.13 12.50
CA LEU A 136 12.16 13.17 11.65
C LEU A 136 11.71 14.58 12.05
#